data_093049a8a3a06883d6a7fd497beec66d
#
_entry.id   093049a8a3a06883d6a7fd497beec66d
#
_cell.length_a   1.000
_cell.length_b   1.000
_cell.length_c   1.000
_cell.angle_alpha   90.00
_cell.angle_beta   90.00
_cell.angle_gamma   90.00
#
_symmetry.space_group_name_H-M   'P 1'
#
loop_
_entity.id
_entity.type
_entity.pdbx_description
1 polymer ?
#
loop_
_entity_poly.entity_id
_entity_poly.type
_entity_poly.pdbx_seq_one_letter_code
_entity_poly.pdbx_strand_id
1 'polypeptide(L)'
;MSASAADERFLINLTEVPRSDIPDDVDIVHDLSQANVLVARGDSSAVGGDMATAPDIALDLSDDTTGAVVEADGPQASRSSASHNHDGPASNSEYQWDKRVQNLSNELTDKPGNGKTVHDVATGEGTRVAVVDTGVYDGHPDLVDVVNDELSEDLTGDGFDWRPNGAGNHGTHVAGTIAATNSNDGPDGGVLGTAPDTEILSYRMFSGKKGFQGDGYAGWVKAAEAGCDAINYSVGFPAPYVFPEEYPLLEAELRIAEQVASYVRSQGTVIVNSAGNDGLDMSATDPERGEILSLPTEAEGVFGVSATGPIGFSWGDKQDDNEEKWLSGNRLEEPTTDPAFYTNYGGAVDVSAAGGDADLEALATTPKAYNDLVFSTINTTDEDGTVVPGYGWKAGTSMAAPQVAGAVALVRSLRPDATVDEVESLIKETASMPDEGPRYHGAGHLDLEELVKRA
;
A
#
# COMPACT_ATOMS: atom_id res chain seq x y z
N MET A 1 -20.41 25.42 0.26
CA MET A 1 -19.93 26.68 -0.33
C MET A 1 -19.15 26.28 -1.55
N SER A 2 -19.56 26.64 -2.78
CA SER A 2 -18.76 26.39 -3.97
C SER A 2 -17.47 27.19 -3.85
N ALA A 3 -16.30 26.52 -3.96
CA ALA A 3 -15.04 27.18 -4.18
C ALA A 3 -15.19 28.13 -5.37
N SER A 4 -14.55 29.29 -5.35
CA SER A 4 -14.50 30.12 -6.53
C SER A 4 -13.61 29.43 -7.56
N ALA A 5 -13.92 29.57 -8.87
CA ALA A 5 -13.11 28.98 -9.94
C ALA A 5 -11.59 29.31 -9.85
N ALA A 6 -11.22 30.31 -9.09
CA ALA A 6 -9.85 30.75 -8.85
C ALA A 6 -9.08 29.89 -7.82
N ASP A 7 -9.74 28.97 -7.10
CA ASP A 7 -9.14 28.14 -6.05
C ASP A 7 -9.18 26.63 -6.38
N GLU A 8 -9.65 26.26 -7.57
CA GLU A 8 -9.71 24.85 -7.97
C GLU A 8 -8.33 24.32 -8.36
N ARG A 9 -8.02 23.10 -7.90
CA ARG A 9 -6.83 22.37 -8.35
C ARG A 9 -7.19 21.53 -9.57
N PHE A 10 -6.25 21.47 -10.51
CA PHE A 10 -6.40 20.68 -11.73
C PHE A 10 -5.04 20.23 -12.28
N LEU A 11 -5.08 19.22 -13.12
CA LEU A 11 -3.93 18.67 -13.81
C LEU A 11 -3.90 19.22 -15.24
N ILE A 12 -2.71 19.48 -15.78
CA ILE A 12 -2.50 19.94 -17.15
C ILE A 12 -1.68 18.93 -17.91
N ASN A 13 -2.19 18.48 -19.04
CA ASN A 13 -1.51 17.56 -19.95
C ASN A 13 -0.68 18.35 -20.96
N LEU A 14 0.64 18.34 -20.82
CA LEU A 14 1.56 19.07 -21.70
C LEU A 14 1.72 18.44 -23.09
N THR A 15 1.17 17.24 -23.34
CA THR A 15 1.10 16.68 -24.69
C THR A 15 -0.02 17.31 -25.52
N GLU A 16 -1.06 17.83 -24.86
CA GLU A 16 -2.20 18.48 -25.49
C GLU A 16 -2.07 20.01 -25.54
N VAL A 17 -1.38 20.61 -24.57
CA VAL A 17 -1.16 22.05 -24.51
C VAL A 17 0.30 22.39 -24.22
N PRO A 18 0.99 23.14 -25.10
CA PRO A 18 2.36 23.58 -24.84
C PRO A 18 2.44 24.48 -23.60
N ARG A 19 3.51 24.33 -22.81
CA ARG A 19 3.73 25.15 -21.61
C ARG A 19 3.67 26.67 -21.91
N SER A 20 4.07 27.09 -23.09
CA SER A 20 4.02 28.51 -23.51
C SER A 20 2.59 29.07 -23.63
N ASP A 21 1.59 28.21 -23.74
CA ASP A 21 0.21 28.56 -23.95
C ASP A 21 -0.60 28.56 -22.65
N ILE A 22 0.06 28.21 -21.54
CA ILE A 22 -0.52 28.26 -20.19
C ILE A 22 -0.50 29.72 -19.71
N PRO A 23 -1.63 30.29 -19.28
CA PRO A 23 -1.70 31.66 -18.80
C PRO A 23 -0.82 31.92 -17.58
N ASP A 24 -0.23 33.11 -17.47
CA ASP A 24 0.64 33.52 -16.39
C ASP A 24 -0.05 33.58 -14.99
N ASP A 25 -1.39 33.61 -14.97
CA ASP A 25 -2.20 33.63 -13.75
C ASP A 25 -2.60 32.24 -13.24
N VAL A 26 -2.18 31.19 -13.93
CA VAL A 26 -2.27 29.82 -13.45
C VAL A 26 -1.09 29.54 -12.51
N ASP A 27 -1.38 29.21 -11.25
CA ASP A 27 -0.39 28.90 -10.24
C ASP A 27 0.04 27.42 -10.34
N ILE A 28 1.33 27.17 -10.56
CA ILE A 28 1.87 25.80 -10.67
C ILE A 28 2.19 25.28 -9.28
N VAL A 29 1.46 24.27 -8.84
CA VAL A 29 1.65 23.58 -7.55
C VAL A 29 2.82 22.60 -7.65
N HIS A 30 2.81 21.71 -8.66
CA HIS A 30 3.92 20.80 -8.96
C HIS A 30 4.25 20.86 -10.45
N ASP A 31 5.54 21.00 -10.74
CA ASP A 31 6.07 20.92 -12.09
C ASP A 31 6.57 19.50 -12.36
N LEU A 32 5.77 18.70 -13.05
CA LEU A 32 6.07 17.33 -13.45
C LEU A 32 6.28 17.25 -14.97
N SER A 33 6.89 18.29 -15.55
CA SER A 33 7.07 18.41 -17.01
C SER A 33 7.91 17.28 -17.62
N GLN A 34 8.76 16.62 -16.84
CA GLN A 34 9.47 15.40 -17.26
C GLN A 34 8.49 14.23 -17.55
N ALA A 35 7.33 14.21 -16.91
CA ALA A 35 6.22 13.30 -17.20
C ALA A 35 5.14 13.93 -18.09
N ASN A 36 5.39 15.10 -18.67
CA ASN A 36 4.44 15.91 -19.46
C ASN A 36 3.19 16.31 -18.69
N VAL A 37 3.28 16.55 -17.40
CA VAL A 37 2.16 16.93 -16.53
C VAL A 37 2.54 18.13 -15.68
N LEU A 38 1.57 19.00 -15.39
CA LEU A 38 1.66 20.00 -14.32
C LEU A 38 0.47 19.81 -13.37
N VAL A 39 0.69 20.03 -12.10
CA VAL A 39 -0.38 20.21 -11.11
C VAL A 39 -0.53 21.70 -10.91
N ALA A 40 -1.73 22.22 -11.09
CA ALA A 40 -1.99 23.65 -11.12
C ALA A 40 -3.17 24.04 -10.24
N ARG A 41 -3.27 25.34 -9.97
CA ARG A 41 -4.40 25.98 -9.28
C ARG A 41 -4.85 27.21 -10.06
N GLY A 42 -6.16 27.40 -10.18
CA GLY A 42 -6.73 28.54 -10.89
C GLY A 42 -7.96 28.16 -11.71
N ASP A 43 -8.20 28.90 -12.78
CA ASP A 43 -9.31 28.64 -13.71
C ASP A 43 -8.86 27.68 -14.82
N SER A 44 -9.22 26.40 -14.71
CA SER A 44 -8.90 25.37 -15.71
C SER A 44 -9.46 25.70 -17.11
N SER A 45 -10.55 26.48 -17.20
CA SER A 45 -11.15 26.89 -18.47
C SER A 45 -10.29 27.88 -19.26
N ALA A 46 -9.31 28.51 -18.61
CA ALA A 46 -8.33 29.37 -19.25
C ALA A 46 -7.26 28.59 -20.02
N VAL A 47 -7.10 27.31 -19.72
CA VAL A 47 -6.18 26.39 -20.42
C VAL A 47 -6.96 25.70 -21.54
N GLY A 48 -6.64 26.02 -22.79
CA GLY A 48 -7.43 25.60 -23.96
C GLY A 48 -7.18 24.14 -24.37
N GLY A 49 -8.25 23.47 -24.86
CA GLY A 49 -8.21 22.11 -25.43
C GLY A 49 -9.10 21.12 -24.67
N ASP A 50 -9.82 20.25 -25.40
CA ASP A 50 -10.84 19.35 -24.83
C ASP A 50 -10.27 18.28 -23.85
N MET A 51 -8.99 17.97 -23.93
CA MET A 51 -8.29 16.98 -23.08
C MET A 51 -7.03 17.55 -22.44
N ALA A 52 -6.92 18.88 -22.44
CA ALA A 52 -5.74 19.58 -21.93
C ALA A 52 -5.68 19.59 -20.40
N THR A 53 -6.82 19.44 -19.74
CA THR A 53 -6.92 19.47 -18.28
C THR A 53 -7.80 18.35 -17.75
N ALA A 54 -7.48 17.89 -16.53
CA ALA A 54 -8.31 17.01 -15.73
C ALA A 54 -8.47 17.62 -14.31
N PRO A 55 -9.53 17.27 -13.57
CA PRO A 55 -9.64 17.69 -12.18
C PRO A 55 -8.52 17.04 -11.36
N ASP A 56 -7.93 17.77 -10.42
CA ASP A 56 -7.08 17.15 -9.40
C ASP A 56 -7.99 16.59 -8.30
N ILE A 57 -8.18 15.28 -8.32
CA ILE A 57 -9.15 14.60 -7.47
C ILE A 57 -8.76 14.73 -5.99
N ALA A 58 -9.70 15.26 -5.21
CA ALA A 58 -9.55 15.35 -3.77
C ALA A 58 -9.78 13.97 -3.12
N LEU A 59 -8.86 13.58 -2.26
CA LEU A 59 -8.86 12.34 -1.49
C LEU A 59 -9.17 12.67 -0.03
N ASP A 60 -10.03 11.89 0.61
CA ASP A 60 -10.40 12.10 2.01
C ASP A 60 -10.37 10.77 2.78
N LEU A 61 -9.43 10.63 3.71
CA LEU A 61 -9.28 9.46 4.57
C LEU A 61 -10.40 9.33 5.62
N SER A 62 -11.27 10.33 5.78
CA SER A 62 -12.38 10.28 6.72
C SER A 62 -13.57 9.45 6.22
N ASP A 63 -13.69 9.29 4.91
CA ASP A 63 -14.79 8.56 4.27
C ASP A 63 -14.46 7.08 4.03
N ASP A 64 -13.30 6.62 4.47
CA ASP A 64 -12.86 5.22 4.37
C ASP A 64 -13.62 4.34 5.39
N THR A 65 -14.95 4.43 5.35
CA THR A 65 -15.86 3.64 6.20
C THR A 65 -16.14 2.25 5.63
N THR A 66 -15.63 1.93 4.46
CA THR A 66 -15.84 0.64 3.78
C THR A 66 -14.62 -0.28 3.85
N GLY A 67 -13.40 0.24 3.89
CA GLY A 67 -12.28 -0.54 4.36
C GLY A 67 -12.34 -0.55 5.89
N ALA A 68 -12.43 -1.70 6.52
CA ALA A 68 -12.37 -1.80 7.97
C ALA A 68 -11.00 -1.34 8.48
N VAL A 69 -10.73 -0.02 8.37
CA VAL A 69 -9.70 0.63 9.15
C VAL A 69 -10.24 0.67 10.58
N VAL A 70 -10.16 -0.45 11.23
CA VAL A 70 -10.27 -0.47 12.67
C VAL A 70 -8.90 -0.02 13.15
N GLU A 71 -8.76 1.26 13.44
CA GLU A 71 -7.77 1.69 14.41
C GLU A 71 -8.19 1.03 15.72
N ALA A 72 -7.80 -0.23 15.86
CA ALA A 72 -7.90 -0.85 17.15
C ALA A 72 -6.76 -0.25 17.97
N ASP A 73 -7.13 0.52 18.99
CA ASP A 73 -6.48 0.32 20.28
C ASP A 73 -6.73 -1.15 20.61
N GLY A 74 -6.02 -2.03 19.93
CA GLY A 74 -6.02 -3.45 20.24
C GLY A 74 -5.75 -3.52 21.73
N PRO A 75 -6.31 -4.48 22.49
CA PRO A 75 -5.89 -4.67 23.85
C PRO A 75 -4.38 -4.66 23.79
N GLN A 76 -3.75 -3.65 24.40
CA GLN A 76 -2.30 -3.65 24.63
C GLN A 76 -2.01 -5.08 25.01
N ALA A 77 -1.25 -5.79 24.18
CA ALA A 77 -1.03 -7.21 24.36
C ALA A 77 -0.78 -7.38 25.84
N SER A 78 -1.79 -7.89 26.53
CA SER A 78 -1.78 -7.85 27.98
C SER A 78 -0.54 -8.64 28.32
N ARG A 79 0.46 -8.00 28.90
CA ARG A 79 1.73 -8.61 29.29
C ARG A 79 1.42 -9.93 30.00
N SER A 80 1.10 -10.96 29.23
CA SER A 80 1.12 -12.29 29.74
C SER A 80 2.60 -12.59 29.87
N SER A 81 3.08 -12.53 31.09
CA SER A 81 4.38 -13.04 31.50
C SER A 81 4.43 -14.55 31.33
N ALA A 82 4.09 -15.05 30.19
CA ALA A 82 4.40 -16.38 29.74
C ALA A 82 5.81 -16.30 29.14
N SER A 83 6.79 -16.53 29.98
CA SER A 83 8.16 -16.79 29.56
C SER A 83 8.18 -18.02 28.64
N HIS A 84 7.95 -17.80 27.35
CA HIS A 84 8.28 -18.79 26.35
C HIS A 84 9.76 -18.55 26.05
N ASN A 85 10.60 -19.48 26.51
CA ASN A 85 12.00 -19.56 26.13
C ASN A 85 12.10 -19.89 24.63
N HIS A 86 11.96 -18.87 23.79
CA HIS A 86 12.49 -18.89 22.46
C HIS A 86 13.87 -18.24 22.53
N ASP A 87 14.93 -18.96 22.14
CA ASP A 87 16.31 -18.48 22.05
C ASP A 87 16.49 -17.49 20.87
N GLY A 88 15.46 -16.76 20.51
CA GLY A 88 15.44 -15.67 19.52
C GLY A 88 14.85 -14.42 20.13
N PRO A 89 15.05 -13.26 19.50
CA PRO A 89 14.43 -12.03 19.95
C PRO A 89 12.91 -12.21 20.04
N ALA A 90 12.31 -11.73 21.12
CA ALA A 90 10.86 -11.73 21.27
C ALA A 90 10.29 -10.90 20.13
N SER A 91 9.43 -11.48 19.33
CA SER A 91 8.78 -10.82 18.21
C SER A 91 7.28 -11.09 18.27
N ASN A 92 6.48 -10.21 17.70
CA ASN A 92 5.05 -10.44 17.52
C ASN A 92 4.78 -11.36 16.32
N SER A 93 5.71 -12.26 15.98
CA SER A 93 5.62 -13.14 14.81
C SER A 93 4.37 -14.03 14.81
N GLU A 94 3.81 -14.32 15.98
CA GLU A 94 2.56 -15.05 16.08
C GLU A 94 1.36 -14.25 15.52
N TYR A 95 1.40 -12.90 15.57
CA TYR A 95 0.35 -12.04 15.01
C TYR A 95 0.55 -11.78 13.53
N GLN A 96 1.73 -12.06 12.99
CA GLN A 96 2.06 -11.83 11.59
C GLN A 96 1.75 -13.07 10.73
N TRP A 97 0.47 -13.49 10.69
CA TRP A 97 -0.01 -14.56 9.83
C TRP A 97 0.22 -14.24 8.34
N ASP A 98 0.17 -12.94 8.00
CA ASP A 98 0.42 -12.39 6.66
C ASP A 98 1.79 -12.83 6.11
N LYS A 99 2.82 -12.87 6.94
CA LYS A 99 4.16 -13.32 6.56
C LYS A 99 4.21 -14.83 6.31
N ARG A 100 3.42 -15.60 7.06
CA ARG A 100 3.37 -17.07 6.89
C ARG A 100 2.62 -17.48 5.62
N VAL A 101 1.47 -16.86 5.33
CA VAL A 101 0.69 -17.19 4.14
C VAL A 101 1.43 -16.88 2.84
N GLN A 102 2.36 -15.95 2.88
CA GLN A 102 3.24 -15.56 1.77
C GLN A 102 4.58 -16.31 1.78
N ASN A 103 4.72 -17.33 2.60
CA ASN A 103 5.91 -18.18 2.69
C ASN A 103 7.20 -17.46 3.10
N LEU A 104 7.12 -16.30 3.79
CA LEU A 104 8.31 -15.56 4.22
C LEU A 104 9.20 -16.38 5.18
N SER A 105 8.60 -17.14 6.06
CA SER A 105 9.27 -17.92 7.10
C SER A 105 9.44 -19.41 6.77
N ASN A 106 9.17 -19.83 5.55
CA ASN A 106 9.36 -21.20 5.12
C ASN A 106 10.84 -21.51 4.81
N GLU A 107 11.22 -22.79 4.93
CA GLU A 107 12.54 -23.24 4.54
C GLU A 107 12.68 -23.32 3.01
N LEU A 108 13.69 -22.69 2.44
CA LEU A 108 13.93 -22.62 0.99
C LEU A 108 14.36 -23.94 0.33
N THR A 109 14.42 -25.04 1.05
CA THR A 109 14.93 -26.29 0.49
C THR A 109 14.04 -27.47 0.80
N ASP A 110 13.83 -28.35 -0.20
CA ASP A 110 13.21 -29.68 -0.06
C ASP A 110 14.00 -30.65 0.82
N LYS A 111 15.10 -30.21 1.42
CA LYS A 111 15.93 -31.02 2.28
C LYS A 111 15.72 -30.64 3.74
N PRO A 112 15.11 -31.50 4.54
CA PRO A 112 15.00 -31.27 5.98
C PRO A 112 16.38 -30.95 6.60
N GLY A 113 16.46 -29.79 7.25
CA GLY A 113 17.63 -29.38 8.03
C GLY A 113 18.60 -28.42 7.35
N ASN A 114 18.29 -27.84 6.21
CA ASN A 114 19.12 -26.82 5.59
C ASN A 114 18.68 -25.37 5.91
N GLY A 115 17.57 -25.21 6.60
CA GLY A 115 17.10 -24.06 7.38
C GLY A 115 17.32 -22.64 6.84
N LYS A 116 17.36 -22.45 5.50
CA LYS A 116 17.38 -21.11 4.95
C LYS A 116 15.96 -20.61 4.79
N THR A 117 15.70 -19.42 5.30
CA THR A 117 14.46 -18.66 5.07
C THR A 117 14.65 -17.68 3.90
N VAL A 118 13.59 -17.00 3.52
CA VAL A 118 13.66 -15.91 2.53
C VAL A 118 14.73 -14.89 2.94
N HIS A 119 14.73 -14.46 4.20
CA HIS A 119 15.67 -13.46 4.69
C HIS A 119 17.12 -13.97 4.85
N ASP A 120 17.38 -15.26 4.83
CA ASP A 120 18.74 -15.79 4.69
C ASP A 120 19.32 -15.64 3.28
N VAL A 121 18.50 -15.24 2.33
CA VAL A 121 18.86 -15.06 0.90
C VAL A 121 18.73 -13.62 0.47
N ALA A 122 17.65 -12.94 0.82
CA ALA A 122 17.35 -11.56 0.41
C ALA A 122 16.61 -10.83 1.52
N THR A 123 17.05 -9.63 1.86
CA THR A 123 16.44 -8.75 2.87
C THR A 123 16.05 -7.39 2.30
N GLY A 124 16.28 -7.16 1.01
CA GLY A 124 16.11 -5.86 0.38
C GLY A 124 17.31 -4.93 0.53
N GLU A 125 18.48 -5.41 1.01
CA GLU A 125 19.68 -4.59 1.17
C GLU A 125 20.07 -3.90 -0.14
N GLY A 126 20.31 -2.59 -0.08
CA GLY A 126 20.72 -1.77 -1.22
C GLY A 126 19.56 -1.29 -2.11
N THR A 127 18.31 -1.55 -1.73
CA THR A 127 17.13 -1.10 -2.46
C THR A 127 16.41 0.05 -1.75
N ARG A 128 15.50 0.71 -2.47
CA ARG A 128 14.64 1.78 -1.97
C ARG A 128 13.20 1.56 -2.32
N VAL A 129 12.32 1.80 -1.36
CA VAL A 129 10.86 1.81 -1.57
C VAL A 129 10.28 3.14 -1.10
N ALA A 130 9.57 3.82 -1.98
CA ALA A 130 8.82 5.02 -1.62
C ALA A 130 7.44 4.65 -1.06
N VAL A 131 7.06 5.26 0.05
CA VAL A 131 5.72 5.25 0.62
C VAL A 131 5.08 6.60 0.35
N VAL A 132 4.16 6.66 -0.63
CA VAL A 132 3.42 7.87 -1.00
C VAL A 132 2.07 7.82 -0.32
N ASP A 133 1.96 8.43 0.88
CA ASP A 133 0.88 8.18 1.82
C ASP A 133 0.70 9.35 2.82
N THR A 134 0.23 9.05 4.03
CA THR A 134 0.02 10.01 5.15
C THR A 134 1.29 10.51 5.84
N GLY A 135 2.46 10.03 5.39
CA GLY A 135 3.74 10.18 6.07
C GLY A 135 4.10 8.94 6.90
N VAL A 136 5.37 8.82 7.23
CA VAL A 136 5.94 7.72 8.03
C VAL A 136 6.56 8.26 9.31
N TYR A 137 6.29 7.63 10.45
CA TYR A 137 6.89 8.01 11.72
C TYR A 137 8.24 7.32 11.91
N ASP A 138 9.31 8.07 11.66
CA ASP A 138 10.70 7.61 11.77
C ASP A 138 11.20 7.44 13.21
N GLY A 139 10.44 7.93 14.21
CA GLY A 139 10.71 7.68 15.63
C GLY A 139 10.30 6.27 16.10
N HIS A 140 9.74 5.43 15.21
CA HIS A 140 9.37 4.06 15.56
C HIS A 140 10.62 3.16 15.63
N PRO A 141 10.83 2.37 16.71
CA PRO A 141 12.03 1.53 16.87
C PRO A 141 12.30 0.58 15.69
N ASP A 142 11.25 0.02 15.08
CA ASP A 142 11.39 -0.88 13.95
C ASP A 142 11.56 -0.16 12.59
N LEU A 143 11.54 1.17 12.55
CA LEU A 143 11.65 1.97 11.32
C LEU A 143 12.82 2.96 11.34
N VAL A 144 13.37 3.29 12.51
CA VAL A 144 14.36 4.36 12.69
C VAL A 144 15.63 4.14 11.86
N ASP A 145 16.00 2.91 11.59
CA ASP A 145 17.21 2.57 10.86
C ASP A 145 16.98 2.45 9.33
N VAL A 146 15.73 2.44 8.89
CA VAL A 146 15.39 2.24 7.45
C VAL A 146 14.75 3.45 6.80
N VAL A 147 14.20 4.40 7.55
CA VAL A 147 13.60 5.62 6.98
C VAL A 147 14.67 6.65 6.67
N ASN A 148 14.74 7.09 5.41
CA ASN A 148 15.66 8.14 4.97
C ASN A 148 14.98 9.51 5.11
N ASP A 149 15.43 10.31 6.09
CA ASP A 149 14.90 11.64 6.37
C ASP A 149 15.36 12.71 5.36
N GLU A 150 16.53 12.53 4.74
CA GLU A 150 17.09 13.50 3.79
C GLU A 150 16.36 13.51 2.43
N LEU A 151 15.84 12.36 2.02
CA LEU A 151 15.13 12.18 0.74
C LEU A 151 13.62 12.15 0.88
N SER A 152 13.11 12.12 2.11
CA SER A 152 11.67 12.18 2.40
C SER A 152 11.15 13.62 2.30
N GLU A 153 9.92 13.81 1.76
CA GLU A 153 9.41 15.16 1.45
C GLU A 153 7.90 15.27 1.71
N ASP A 154 7.46 16.47 2.16
CA ASP A 154 6.07 16.88 2.15
C ASP A 154 5.67 17.40 0.77
N LEU A 155 4.57 16.90 0.24
CA LEU A 155 4.04 17.29 -1.08
C LEU A 155 2.83 18.21 -0.98
N THR A 156 2.27 18.39 0.22
CA THR A 156 1.04 19.14 0.42
C THR A 156 1.24 20.64 0.49
N GLY A 157 2.45 21.08 0.85
CA GLY A 157 2.78 22.50 1.06
C GLY A 157 2.08 23.12 2.25
N ASP A 158 1.61 22.33 3.21
CA ASP A 158 0.88 22.81 4.40
C ASP A 158 1.79 23.41 5.50
N GLY A 159 3.10 23.34 5.31
CA GLY A 159 4.10 23.91 6.22
C GLY A 159 4.56 22.97 7.33
N PHE A 160 4.11 21.72 7.34
CA PHE A 160 4.64 20.65 8.15
C PHE A 160 5.68 19.83 7.35
N ASP A 161 6.40 18.94 8.02
CA ASP A 161 7.36 18.07 7.36
C ASP A 161 6.68 16.81 6.78
N TRP A 162 7.48 15.86 6.30
CA TRP A 162 7.01 14.63 5.67
C TRP A 162 6.47 13.57 6.66
N ARG A 163 6.52 13.83 7.96
CA ARG A 163 5.96 12.97 9.01
C ARG A 163 4.46 13.11 9.10
N PRO A 164 3.75 12.16 9.70
CA PRO A 164 2.29 12.25 9.86
C PRO A 164 1.88 13.53 10.62
N ASN A 165 0.92 14.28 10.10
CA ASN A 165 0.43 15.53 10.68
C ASN A 165 -1.08 15.48 11.03
N GLY A 166 -1.54 14.40 11.66
CA GLY A 166 -2.95 14.20 12.02
C GLY A 166 -3.75 13.49 10.93
N ALA A 167 -3.09 12.96 9.90
CA ALA A 167 -3.70 12.08 8.89
C ALA A 167 -3.84 10.62 9.37
N GLY A 168 -3.47 10.37 10.62
CA GLY A 168 -3.45 9.01 11.17
C GLY A 168 -2.10 8.34 10.99
N ASN A 169 -2.11 7.01 11.05
CA ASN A 169 -0.93 6.16 11.11
C ASN A 169 -0.84 5.19 9.92
N HIS A 170 -1.56 5.48 8.82
CA HIS A 170 -1.67 4.57 7.69
C HIS A 170 -0.31 4.35 7.00
N GLY A 171 0.39 5.43 6.63
CA GLY A 171 1.72 5.32 6.01
C GLY A 171 2.78 4.68 6.90
N THR A 172 2.69 4.88 8.23
CA THR A 172 3.56 4.19 9.19
C THR A 172 3.30 2.68 9.20
N HIS A 173 2.02 2.26 9.14
CA HIS A 173 1.65 0.85 9.07
C HIS A 173 2.13 0.20 7.77
N VAL A 174 1.94 0.88 6.66
CA VAL A 174 2.42 0.48 5.33
C VAL A 174 3.95 0.32 5.32
N ALA A 175 4.68 1.31 5.84
CA ALA A 175 6.14 1.26 5.91
C ALA A 175 6.64 0.07 6.74
N GLY A 176 6.00 -0.22 7.88
CA GLY A 176 6.33 -1.39 8.69
C GLY A 176 6.04 -2.72 7.99
N THR A 177 4.97 -2.79 7.22
CA THR A 177 4.65 -3.97 6.41
C THR A 177 5.73 -4.25 5.36
N ILE A 178 6.34 -3.19 4.80
CA ILE A 178 7.47 -3.29 3.86
C ILE A 178 8.77 -3.64 4.59
N ALA A 179 9.16 -2.84 5.62
CA ALA A 179 10.56 -2.75 6.04
C ALA A 179 10.79 -2.75 7.56
N ALA A 180 9.81 -3.10 8.38
CA ALA A 180 10.04 -3.19 9.83
C ALA A 180 11.17 -4.18 10.16
N THR A 181 12.10 -3.74 11.01
CA THR A 181 13.37 -4.45 11.28
C THR A 181 13.30 -5.45 12.40
N ASN A 182 12.16 -5.53 13.12
CA ASN A 182 12.02 -6.39 14.31
C ASN A 182 13.12 -6.14 15.35
N SER A 183 13.40 -4.88 15.65
CA SER A 183 14.54 -4.46 16.47
C SER A 183 14.44 -4.90 17.94
N ASN A 184 13.26 -5.33 18.40
CA ASN A 184 12.92 -5.67 19.80
C ASN A 184 13.09 -4.54 20.82
N ASP A 185 13.46 -3.35 20.40
CA ASP A 185 13.52 -2.16 21.26
C ASP A 185 12.15 -1.47 21.32
N GLY A 186 11.18 -1.96 20.56
CA GLY A 186 9.81 -1.50 20.55
C GLY A 186 9.03 -1.90 21.80
N PRO A 187 7.89 -1.24 22.07
CA PRO A 187 7.12 -1.44 23.30
C PRO A 187 6.58 -2.88 23.47
N ASP A 188 6.35 -3.61 22.40
CA ASP A 188 5.73 -4.95 22.40
C ASP A 188 6.53 -6.01 21.64
N GLY A 189 7.82 -5.81 21.42
CA GLY A 189 8.73 -6.84 20.90
C GLY A 189 8.95 -6.81 19.39
N GLY A 190 8.41 -5.83 18.67
CA GLY A 190 8.71 -5.60 17.26
C GLY A 190 7.88 -6.42 16.27
N VAL A 191 7.93 -6.00 15.01
CA VAL A 191 7.36 -6.68 13.83
C VAL A 191 8.40 -6.75 12.72
N LEU A 192 8.20 -7.70 11.79
CA LEU A 192 9.10 -7.94 10.68
C LEU A 192 8.44 -7.54 9.36
N GLY A 193 9.09 -6.68 8.59
CA GLY A 193 8.70 -6.32 7.24
C GLY A 193 9.04 -7.41 6.21
N THR A 194 8.49 -7.27 5.02
CA THR A 194 8.80 -8.18 3.90
C THR A 194 10.25 -8.04 3.44
N ALA A 195 10.80 -6.82 3.46
CA ALA A 195 12.18 -6.50 3.07
C ALA A 195 12.84 -5.58 4.13
N PRO A 196 13.30 -6.13 5.27
CA PRO A 196 13.68 -5.35 6.45
C PRO A 196 14.93 -4.48 6.30
N ASP A 197 15.75 -4.69 5.26
CA ASP A 197 16.95 -3.89 4.99
C ASP A 197 16.76 -2.93 3.79
N THR A 198 15.53 -2.77 3.28
CA THR A 198 15.24 -1.77 2.25
C THR A 198 15.12 -0.37 2.85
N GLU A 199 15.65 0.64 2.16
CA GLU A 199 15.50 2.04 2.55
C GLU A 199 14.09 2.54 2.21
N ILE A 200 13.41 3.18 3.16
CA ILE A 200 12.08 3.79 3.00
C ILE A 200 12.19 5.30 2.78
N LEU A 201 11.58 5.80 1.71
CA LEU A 201 11.37 7.21 1.48
C LEU A 201 9.89 7.54 1.71
N SER A 202 9.62 8.51 2.58
CA SER A 202 8.27 8.97 2.88
C SER A 202 7.91 10.20 2.05
N TYR A 203 6.92 10.07 1.17
CA TYR A 203 6.33 11.19 0.44
C TYR A 203 4.93 11.44 0.97
N ARG A 204 4.80 12.43 1.85
CA ARG A 204 3.51 12.76 2.47
C ARG A 204 2.64 13.56 1.52
N MET A 205 1.50 12.99 1.13
CA MET A 205 0.52 13.59 0.24
C MET A 205 -0.79 14.00 0.93
N PHE A 206 -0.92 13.76 2.24
CA PHE A 206 -2.10 14.15 3.01
C PHE A 206 -1.76 15.25 4.02
N SER A 207 -2.59 16.30 4.03
CA SER A 207 -2.64 17.31 5.08
C SER A 207 -3.84 17.05 5.99
N GLY A 208 -3.60 16.59 7.20
CA GLY A 208 -4.63 15.99 8.02
C GLY A 208 -5.19 14.76 7.33
N LYS A 209 -6.49 14.75 7.02
CA LYS A 209 -7.17 13.65 6.31
C LYS A 209 -7.42 13.92 4.82
N LYS A 210 -6.93 15.06 4.31
CA LYS A 210 -7.17 15.50 2.93
C LYS A 210 -5.89 15.46 2.11
N GLY A 211 -5.99 14.87 0.94
CA GLY A 211 -4.93 14.84 -0.06
C GLY A 211 -5.47 15.17 -1.44
N PHE A 212 -4.60 15.19 -2.41
CA PHE A 212 -4.95 15.35 -3.80
C PHE A 212 -4.16 14.35 -4.65
N GLN A 213 -4.79 13.86 -5.71
CA GLN A 213 -4.15 12.91 -6.62
C GLN A 213 -2.88 13.49 -7.26
N GLY A 214 -2.87 14.77 -7.56
CA GLY A 214 -1.68 15.46 -8.09
C GLY A 214 -0.49 15.46 -7.15
N ASP A 215 -0.71 15.50 -5.82
CA ASP A 215 0.36 15.32 -4.84
C ASP A 215 0.89 13.87 -4.88
N GLY A 216 0.00 12.89 -5.11
CA GLY A 216 0.38 11.49 -5.33
C GLY A 216 1.28 11.32 -6.57
N TYR A 217 0.90 11.93 -7.69
CA TYR A 217 1.72 11.91 -8.91
C TYR A 217 3.06 12.62 -8.73
N ALA A 218 3.10 13.70 -7.94
CA ALA A 218 4.36 14.33 -7.58
C ALA A 218 5.25 13.38 -6.77
N GLY A 219 4.68 12.62 -5.84
CA GLY A 219 5.37 11.57 -5.10
C GLY A 219 5.93 10.48 -6.01
N TRP A 220 5.17 10.02 -7.00
CA TRP A 220 5.63 9.03 -7.97
C TRP A 220 6.85 9.51 -8.77
N VAL A 221 6.77 10.74 -9.29
CA VAL A 221 7.89 11.33 -10.06
C VAL A 221 9.12 11.49 -9.18
N LYS A 222 8.98 12.04 -7.96
CA LYS A 222 10.10 12.23 -7.03
C LYS A 222 10.73 10.92 -6.58
N ALA A 223 9.93 9.88 -6.34
CA ALA A 223 10.41 8.55 -6.02
C ALA A 223 11.27 7.96 -7.15
N ALA A 224 10.82 8.11 -8.40
CA ALA A 224 11.57 7.68 -9.57
C ALA A 224 12.89 8.47 -9.73
N GLU A 225 12.87 9.78 -9.52
CA GLU A 225 14.07 10.63 -9.55
C GLU A 225 15.05 10.33 -8.42
N ALA A 226 14.55 9.89 -7.26
CA ALA A 226 15.37 9.43 -6.14
C ALA A 226 15.93 8.02 -6.32
N GLY A 227 15.58 7.34 -7.43
CA GLY A 227 16.04 6.00 -7.76
C GLY A 227 15.41 4.92 -6.89
N CYS A 228 14.14 5.07 -6.54
CA CYS A 228 13.40 4.02 -5.86
C CYS A 228 13.14 2.83 -6.78
N ASP A 229 13.27 1.62 -6.25
CA ASP A 229 12.97 0.37 -6.94
C ASP A 229 11.46 0.13 -7.06
N ALA A 230 10.72 0.54 -6.02
CA ALA A 230 9.27 0.48 -5.97
C ALA A 230 8.66 1.74 -5.35
N ILE A 231 7.42 2.00 -5.73
CA ILE A 231 6.50 2.91 -5.05
C ILE A 231 5.39 2.05 -4.46
N ASN A 232 5.13 2.18 -3.16
CA ASN A 232 3.88 1.73 -2.58
C ASN A 232 2.88 2.88 -2.60
N TYR A 233 1.79 2.69 -3.31
CA TYR A 233 0.67 3.61 -3.40
C TYR A 233 -0.62 2.95 -2.92
N SER A 234 -0.87 3.07 -1.61
CA SER A 234 -2.04 2.46 -0.97
C SER A 234 -3.22 3.45 -0.94
N VAL A 235 -3.48 4.08 -2.08
CA VAL A 235 -4.50 5.12 -2.26
C VAL A 235 -5.17 4.90 -3.61
N GLY A 236 -6.46 5.23 -3.70
CA GLY A 236 -7.24 5.19 -4.91
C GLY A 236 -8.36 6.22 -4.90
N PHE A 237 -9.06 6.34 -6.01
CA PHE A 237 -10.21 7.23 -6.10
C PHE A 237 -11.32 6.77 -5.16
N PRO A 238 -12.00 7.69 -4.48
CA PRO A 238 -13.10 7.34 -3.60
C PRO A 238 -14.32 6.84 -4.38
N ALA A 239 -15.06 5.91 -3.78
CA ALA A 239 -16.38 5.55 -4.28
C ALA A 239 -17.37 6.74 -4.13
N PRO A 240 -18.45 6.84 -4.95
CA PRO A 240 -18.78 5.91 -6.01
C PRO A 240 -17.90 6.08 -7.24
N TYR A 241 -17.47 4.97 -7.81
CA TYR A 241 -16.74 4.98 -9.06
C TYR A 241 -17.60 5.54 -10.17
N VAL A 242 -16.98 6.33 -11.03
CA VAL A 242 -17.68 7.01 -12.12
C VAL A 242 -17.38 6.34 -13.44
N PHE A 243 -18.33 6.42 -14.34
CA PHE A 243 -18.19 5.88 -15.67
C PHE A 243 -17.65 6.96 -16.60
N PRO A 244 -16.65 6.67 -17.44
CA PRO A 244 -16.10 7.65 -18.38
C PRO A 244 -17.14 8.32 -19.28
N GLU A 245 -18.19 7.57 -19.68
CA GLU A 245 -19.27 8.11 -20.49
C GLU A 245 -20.09 9.22 -19.79
N GLU A 246 -20.17 9.16 -18.45
CA GLU A 246 -20.85 10.18 -17.65
C GLU A 246 -19.91 11.35 -17.29
N TYR A 247 -18.61 11.08 -17.21
CA TYR A 247 -17.58 12.03 -16.81
C TYR A 247 -16.38 11.98 -17.76
N PRO A 248 -16.45 12.64 -18.93
CA PRO A 248 -15.36 12.62 -19.91
C PRO A 248 -14.00 13.07 -19.38
N LEU A 249 -13.98 13.86 -18.29
CA LEU A 249 -12.73 14.28 -17.63
C LEU A 249 -11.94 13.12 -17.00
N LEU A 250 -12.59 11.99 -16.73
CA LEU A 250 -11.89 10.78 -16.27
C LEU A 250 -10.99 10.15 -17.33
N GLU A 251 -11.35 10.29 -18.62
CA GLU A 251 -10.44 9.87 -19.69
C GLU A 251 -9.17 10.73 -19.73
N ALA A 252 -9.30 12.02 -19.42
CA ALA A 252 -8.14 12.92 -19.31
C ALA A 252 -7.27 12.52 -18.09
N GLU A 253 -7.91 12.19 -16.97
CA GLU A 253 -7.24 11.74 -15.77
C GLU A 253 -6.50 10.40 -16.00
N LEU A 254 -7.15 9.41 -16.63
CA LEU A 254 -6.51 8.15 -17.01
C LEU A 254 -5.25 8.39 -17.87
N ARG A 255 -5.34 9.24 -18.89
CA ARG A 255 -4.18 9.56 -19.74
C ARG A 255 -3.04 10.21 -18.95
N ILE A 256 -3.38 11.08 -18.01
CA ILE A 256 -2.37 11.70 -17.13
C ILE A 256 -1.74 10.66 -16.22
N ALA A 257 -2.52 9.77 -15.61
CA ALA A 257 -2.02 8.67 -14.80
C ALA A 257 -1.05 7.78 -15.59
N GLU A 258 -1.42 7.39 -16.82
CA GLU A 258 -0.59 6.58 -17.71
C GLU A 258 0.70 7.30 -18.15
N GLN A 259 0.64 8.62 -18.40
CA GLN A 259 1.85 9.39 -18.72
C GLN A 259 2.83 9.43 -17.55
N VAL A 260 2.34 9.68 -16.34
CA VAL A 260 3.17 9.66 -15.13
C VAL A 260 3.72 8.26 -14.89
N ALA A 261 2.88 7.22 -14.99
CA ALA A 261 3.30 5.83 -14.83
C ALA A 261 4.38 5.43 -15.85
N SER A 262 4.19 5.81 -17.12
CA SER A 262 5.16 5.57 -18.19
C SER A 262 6.52 6.24 -17.91
N TYR A 263 6.52 7.48 -17.42
CA TYR A 263 7.74 8.15 -16.99
C TYR A 263 8.44 7.38 -15.86
N VAL A 264 7.71 7.07 -14.78
CA VAL A 264 8.22 6.37 -13.60
C VAL A 264 8.85 5.02 -13.99
N ARG A 265 8.14 4.23 -14.79
CA ARG A 265 8.63 2.94 -15.31
C ARG A 265 9.89 3.10 -16.16
N SER A 266 9.96 4.18 -16.96
CA SER A 266 11.16 4.47 -17.78
C SER A 266 12.41 4.76 -16.93
N GLN A 267 12.23 5.18 -15.68
CA GLN A 267 13.31 5.36 -14.70
C GLN A 267 13.67 4.04 -13.97
N GLY A 268 12.90 2.97 -14.16
CA GLY A 268 13.15 1.65 -13.58
C GLY A 268 12.37 1.36 -12.31
N THR A 269 11.40 2.20 -11.93
CA THR A 269 10.62 2.07 -10.70
C THR A 269 9.30 1.35 -10.96
N VAL A 270 8.96 0.33 -10.15
CA VAL A 270 7.67 -0.37 -10.16
C VAL A 270 6.65 0.41 -9.34
N ILE A 271 5.46 0.65 -9.89
CA ILE A 271 4.35 1.28 -9.16
C ILE A 271 3.42 0.17 -8.66
N VAL A 272 3.40 -0.06 -7.35
CA VAL A 272 2.53 -1.04 -6.70
C VAL A 272 1.35 -0.32 -6.07
N ASN A 273 0.15 -0.61 -6.55
CA ASN A 273 -1.08 0.06 -6.09
C ASN A 273 -2.09 -0.93 -5.50
N SER A 274 -2.74 -0.49 -4.43
CA SER A 274 -3.87 -1.21 -3.84
C SER A 274 -5.10 -1.18 -4.75
N ALA A 275 -5.75 -2.32 -4.95
CA ALA A 275 -6.89 -2.45 -5.89
C ALA A 275 -8.17 -1.69 -5.45
N GLY A 276 -8.27 -1.32 -4.16
CA GLY A 276 -9.45 -0.68 -3.57
C GLY A 276 -10.30 -1.64 -2.73
N ASN A 277 -11.20 -1.07 -1.92
CA ASN A 277 -11.86 -1.77 -0.81
C ASN A 277 -13.40 -1.74 -0.89
N ASP A 278 -13.98 -1.76 -2.07
CA ASP A 278 -15.43 -1.61 -2.29
C ASP A 278 -16.11 -2.90 -2.74
N GLY A 279 -15.37 -4.04 -2.79
CA GLY A 279 -15.88 -5.31 -3.31
C GLY A 279 -16.27 -5.24 -4.78
N LEU A 280 -15.61 -4.37 -5.54
CA LEU A 280 -15.98 -4.01 -6.90
C LEU A 280 -15.32 -4.95 -7.91
N ASP A 281 -16.10 -5.40 -8.90
CA ASP A 281 -15.58 -6.03 -10.12
C ASP A 281 -15.14 -4.96 -11.12
N MET A 282 -13.84 -4.70 -11.22
CA MET A 282 -13.26 -3.74 -12.14
C MET A 282 -13.37 -4.15 -13.62
N SER A 283 -13.75 -5.42 -13.88
CA SER A 283 -14.06 -5.90 -15.25
C SER A 283 -15.54 -5.78 -15.58
N ALA A 284 -16.38 -5.27 -14.67
CA ALA A 284 -17.80 -5.18 -14.90
C ALA A 284 -18.13 -4.08 -15.91
N THR A 285 -19.03 -4.39 -16.83
CA THR A 285 -19.58 -3.43 -17.79
C THR A 285 -21.06 -3.24 -17.48
N ASP A 286 -21.45 -2.02 -17.12
CA ASP A 286 -22.86 -1.67 -17.02
C ASP A 286 -23.45 -1.48 -18.43
N PRO A 287 -24.60 -2.13 -18.76
CA PRO A 287 -25.18 -2.03 -20.11
C PRO A 287 -25.59 -0.63 -20.57
N GLU A 288 -25.82 0.28 -19.63
CA GLU A 288 -26.27 1.64 -19.89
C GLU A 288 -25.16 2.69 -19.71
N ARG A 289 -24.13 2.38 -18.87
CA ARG A 289 -23.11 3.33 -18.40
C ARG A 289 -21.69 2.99 -18.84
N GLY A 290 -21.47 1.83 -19.48
CA GLY A 290 -20.14 1.41 -19.92
C GLY A 290 -19.32 0.71 -18.85
N GLU A 291 -18.00 0.76 -18.98
CA GLU A 291 -17.05 0.15 -18.06
C GLU A 291 -16.82 1.05 -16.85
N ILE A 292 -16.65 0.44 -15.68
CA ILE A 292 -16.24 1.14 -14.47
C ILE A 292 -14.75 1.46 -14.59
N LEU A 293 -14.33 2.61 -14.10
CA LEU A 293 -12.92 2.98 -14.04
C LEU A 293 -12.50 3.23 -12.60
N SER A 294 -11.55 2.41 -12.12
CA SER A 294 -10.91 2.52 -10.80
C SER A 294 -9.47 3.01 -10.96
N LEU A 295 -9.24 4.30 -10.70
CA LEU A 295 -7.89 4.89 -10.83
C LEU A 295 -7.20 5.03 -9.47
N PRO A 296 -5.86 4.91 -9.45
CA PRO A 296 -5.00 4.69 -10.62
C PRO A 296 -4.75 3.22 -10.97
N THR A 297 -5.42 2.26 -10.32
CA THR A 297 -5.17 0.82 -10.49
C THR A 297 -5.29 0.35 -11.94
N GLU A 298 -6.25 0.90 -12.70
CA GLU A 298 -6.49 0.50 -14.11
C GLU A 298 -5.64 1.26 -15.12
N ALA A 299 -4.78 2.19 -14.67
CA ALA A 299 -3.86 2.89 -15.56
C ALA A 299 -2.73 1.94 -16.04
N GLU A 300 -2.41 1.99 -17.34
CA GLU A 300 -1.31 1.20 -17.89
C GLU A 300 0.01 1.53 -17.17
N GLY A 301 0.69 0.49 -16.70
CA GLY A 301 1.95 0.62 -16.00
C GLY A 301 1.84 0.65 -14.48
N VAL A 302 0.66 0.48 -13.94
CA VAL A 302 0.41 0.30 -12.51
C VAL A 302 0.21 -1.18 -12.19
N PHE A 303 0.88 -1.69 -11.18
CA PHE A 303 0.78 -3.07 -10.72
C PHE A 303 -0.28 -3.17 -9.62
N GLY A 304 -1.45 -3.74 -9.95
CA GLY A 304 -2.61 -3.80 -9.07
C GLY A 304 -2.57 -4.99 -8.11
N VAL A 305 -2.85 -4.76 -6.82
CA VAL A 305 -2.81 -5.79 -5.77
C VAL A 305 -4.15 -5.89 -5.04
N SER A 306 -4.78 -7.06 -5.09
CA SER A 306 -5.97 -7.40 -4.32
C SER A 306 -5.62 -7.97 -2.95
N ALA A 307 -6.59 -7.96 -2.02
CA ALA A 307 -6.40 -8.42 -0.66
C ALA A 307 -6.96 -9.82 -0.44
N THR A 308 -6.19 -10.63 0.29
CA THR A 308 -6.65 -11.89 0.86
C THR A 308 -6.74 -11.80 2.37
N GLY A 309 -7.59 -12.61 2.91
CA GLY A 309 -7.93 -12.56 4.33
C GLY A 309 -7.59 -13.82 5.05
N PRO A 310 -8.28 -14.05 6.11
CA PRO A 310 -7.74 -14.34 7.41
C PRO A 310 -7.54 -15.82 7.65
N ILE A 311 -7.07 -16.10 8.85
CA ILE A 311 -7.03 -17.44 9.42
C ILE A 311 -8.38 -17.93 9.92
N GLY A 312 -9.44 -17.06 9.87
CA GLY A 312 -10.80 -17.39 10.32
C GLY A 312 -10.95 -17.45 11.83
N PHE A 313 -10.19 -16.63 12.56
CA PHE A 313 -10.14 -16.63 14.01
C PHE A 313 -11.49 -16.37 14.66
N SER A 314 -12.31 -15.51 14.06
CA SER A 314 -13.64 -15.12 14.57
C SER A 314 -14.78 -15.48 13.61
N TRP A 315 -14.57 -16.37 12.66
CA TRP A 315 -15.52 -16.66 11.61
C TRP A 315 -16.29 -17.97 11.86
N GLY A 316 -17.58 -17.84 12.12
CA GLY A 316 -18.52 -18.96 12.20
C GLY A 316 -18.03 -20.15 13.03
N ASP A 317 -18.14 -21.34 12.49
CA ASP A 317 -17.82 -22.61 13.18
C ASP A 317 -16.31 -22.81 13.49
N LYS A 318 -15.44 -22.01 12.88
CA LYS A 318 -13.97 -22.11 13.06
C LYS A 318 -13.48 -21.27 14.26
N GLN A 319 -14.29 -20.36 14.76
CA GLN A 319 -13.91 -19.43 15.82
C GLN A 319 -13.40 -20.13 17.07
N ASP A 320 -14.18 -21.06 17.60
CA ASP A 320 -13.87 -21.74 18.86
C ASP A 320 -12.63 -22.62 18.74
N ASP A 321 -12.46 -23.33 17.63
CA ASP A 321 -11.32 -24.21 17.38
C ASP A 321 -10.03 -23.41 17.24
N ASN A 322 -10.05 -22.29 16.55
CA ASN A 322 -8.89 -21.42 16.35
C ASN A 322 -8.54 -20.68 17.64
N GLU A 323 -9.53 -20.24 18.42
CA GLU A 323 -9.29 -19.60 19.70
C GLU A 323 -8.61 -20.54 20.70
N GLU A 324 -9.03 -21.82 20.78
CA GLU A 324 -8.43 -22.80 21.66
C GLU A 324 -6.98 -23.08 21.25
N LYS A 325 -6.70 -23.23 19.96
CA LYS A 325 -5.35 -23.42 19.42
C LYS A 325 -4.44 -22.23 19.73
N TRP A 326 -4.93 -21.02 19.52
CA TRP A 326 -4.21 -19.79 19.82
C TRP A 326 -3.86 -19.67 21.30
N LEU A 327 -4.83 -19.88 22.17
CA LEU A 327 -4.66 -19.79 23.62
C LEU A 327 -3.74 -20.89 24.19
N SER A 328 -3.70 -22.05 23.53
CA SER A 328 -2.85 -23.18 23.95
C SER A 328 -1.40 -23.05 23.51
N GLY A 329 -1.04 -22.01 22.77
CA GLY A 329 0.29 -21.82 22.18
C GLY A 329 0.57 -22.76 21.00
N ASN A 330 -0.42 -23.54 20.56
CA ASN A 330 -0.33 -24.31 19.33
C ASN A 330 -0.48 -23.35 18.14
N ARG A 331 0.19 -23.67 17.04
CA ARG A 331 0.06 -22.89 15.82
C ARG A 331 -1.40 -22.91 15.35
N LEU A 332 -1.87 -21.75 14.91
CA LEU A 332 -3.10 -21.65 14.16
C LEU A 332 -3.07 -22.58 12.94
N GLU A 333 -4.22 -22.95 12.43
CA GLU A 333 -4.32 -23.55 11.11
C GLU A 333 -3.64 -22.64 10.08
N GLU A 334 -3.23 -23.21 8.95
CA GLU A 334 -2.66 -22.42 7.86
C GLU A 334 -3.63 -21.29 7.52
N PRO A 335 -3.14 -20.05 7.41
CA PRO A 335 -3.99 -18.94 7.01
C PRO A 335 -4.55 -19.19 5.61
N THR A 336 -5.77 -18.72 5.38
CA THR A 336 -6.41 -18.85 4.07
C THR A 336 -5.88 -17.79 3.09
N THR A 337 -6.06 -18.07 1.81
CA THR A 337 -5.85 -17.09 0.72
C THR A 337 -7.18 -16.65 0.13
N ASP A 338 -8.29 -16.87 0.85
CA ASP A 338 -9.61 -16.45 0.41
C ASP A 338 -9.63 -14.93 0.16
N PRO A 339 -10.30 -14.45 -0.90
CA PRO A 339 -10.42 -13.01 -1.13
C PRO A 339 -11.09 -12.31 0.03
N ALA A 340 -10.53 -11.22 0.51
CA ALA A 340 -11.16 -10.39 1.53
C ALA A 340 -12.49 -9.82 1.02
N PHE A 341 -13.52 -9.76 1.88
CA PHE A 341 -14.88 -9.39 1.47
C PHE A 341 -14.96 -8.02 0.78
N TYR A 342 -14.07 -7.13 1.13
CA TYR A 342 -14.02 -5.75 0.61
C TYR A 342 -13.17 -5.61 -0.65
N THR A 343 -12.31 -6.59 -0.98
CA THR A 343 -11.33 -6.39 -2.05
C THR A 343 -11.96 -6.12 -3.41
N ASN A 344 -11.48 -5.09 -4.10
CA ASN A 344 -11.75 -4.98 -5.52
C ASN A 344 -11.03 -6.10 -6.28
N TYR A 345 -11.59 -6.51 -7.42
CA TYR A 345 -11.12 -7.63 -8.20
C TYR A 345 -11.41 -7.44 -9.70
N GLY A 346 -10.87 -8.30 -10.55
CA GLY A 346 -11.07 -8.21 -12.00
C GLY A 346 -9.78 -7.96 -12.78
N GLY A 347 -9.91 -7.42 -13.99
CA GLY A 347 -8.83 -7.38 -14.98
C GLY A 347 -7.61 -6.53 -14.61
N ALA A 348 -7.74 -5.60 -13.69
CA ALA A 348 -6.64 -4.74 -13.23
C ALA A 348 -5.85 -5.33 -12.04
N VAL A 349 -6.20 -6.52 -11.57
CA VAL A 349 -5.44 -7.21 -10.53
C VAL A 349 -4.32 -8.03 -11.17
N ASP A 350 -3.07 -7.72 -10.81
CA ASP A 350 -1.90 -8.48 -11.23
C ASP A 350 -1.63 -9.68 -10.35
N VAL A 351 -1.67 -9.49 -9.02
CA VAL A 351 -1.54 -10.54 -8.00
C VAL A 351 -2.40 -10.21 -6.78
N SER A 352 -2.59 -11.18 -5.90
CA SER A 352 -3.12 -10.95 -4.56
C SER A 352 -2.02 -11.09 -3.51
N ALA A 353 -2.22 -10.44 -2.37
CA ALA A 353 -1.38 -10.59 -1.19
C ALA A 353 -2.20 -10.46 0.10
N ALA A 354 -1.59 -10.78 1.23
CA ALA A 354 -2.24 -10.71 2.53
C ALA A 354 -2.60 -9.25 2.88
N GLY A 355 -3.89 -8.95 2.93
CA GLY A 355 -4.43 -7.63 3.27
C GLY A 355 -5.27 -7.64 4.56
N GLY A 356 -5.53 -8.82 5.11
CA GLY A 356 -6.46 -9.02 6.22
C GLY A 356 -7.90 -9.06 5.76
N ASP A 357 -8.77 -9.56 6.65
CA ASP A 357 -10.19 -9.54 6.46
C ASP A 357 -10.88 -9.27 7.81
N ALA A 358 -12.15 -9.04 7.83
CA ALA A 358 -12.87 -8.72 9.05
C ALA A 358 -14.32 -9.19 9.02
N ASP A 359 -14.72 -9.92 10.03
CA ASP A 359 -16.13 -10.02 10.39
C ASP A 359 -16.50 -8.80 11.23
N LEU A 360 -17.30 -7.88 10.67
CA LEU A 360 -17.64 -6.61 11.30
C LEU A 360 -18.45 -6.78 12.59
N GLU A 361 -19.25 -7.85 12.72
CA GLU A 361 -19.97 -8.18 13.95
C GLU A 361 -19.00 -8.71 15.01
N ALA A 362 -18.08 -9.57 14.62
CA ALA A 362 -17.03 -10.08 15.50
C ALA A 362 -16.11 -8.98 16.00
N LEU A 363 -15.67 -8.07 15.15
CA LEU A 363 -14.86 -6.91 15.56
C LEU A 363 -15.53 -6.06 16.63
N ALA A 364 -16.86 -5.91 16.56
CA ALA A 364 -17.62 -5.14 17.55
C ALA A 364 -17.78 -5.86 18.91
N THR A 365 -17.65 -7.18 18.96
CA THR A 365 -18.00 -8.00 20.12
C THR A 365 -16.87 -8.85 20.67
N THR A 366 -15.87 -9.18 19.84
CA THR A 366 -14.81 -10.13 20.17
C THR A 366 -13.44 -9.47 19.95
N PRO A 367 -12.71 -9.06 21.00
CA PRO A 367 -11.42 -8.38 20.83
C PRO A 367 -10.41 -9.13 19.98
N LYS A 368 -10.48 -10.46 19.94
CA LYS A 368 -9.55 -11.29 19.19
C LYS A 368 -9.81 -11.34 17.67
N ALA A 369 -10.96 -10.84 17.22
CA ALA A 369 -11.27 -10.71 15.80
C ALA A 369 -10.23 -9.86 15.04
N TYR A 370 -9.54 -8.96 15.75
CA TYR A 370 -8.44 -8.19 15.19
C TYR A 370 -7.27 -9.05 14.68
N ASN A 371 -7.11 -10.28 15.18
CA ASN A 371 -6.03 -11.15 14.74
C ASN A 371 -6.18 -11.60 13.27
N ASP A 372 -7.34 -11.41 12.68
CA ASP A 372 -7.58 -11.63 11.25
C ASP A 372 -7.10 -10.45 10.37
N LEU A 373 -6.65 -9.37 10.97
CA LEU A 373 -6.10 -8.20 10.29
C LEU A 373 -4.58 -8.26 10.21
N VAL A 374 -3.97 -7.41 9.39
CA VAL A 374 -2.50 -7.30 9.30
C VAL A 374 -1.96 -6.47 10.46
N PHE A 375 -1.00 -7.03 11.19
CA PHE A 375 -0.34 -6.41 12.32
C PHE A 375 0.97 -5.76 11.91
N SER A 376 1.13 -4.45 12.17
CA SER A 376 2.33 -3.69 11.78
C SER A 376 2.57 -2.49 12.70
N THR A 377 3.61 -1.72 12.39
CA THR A 377 3.97 -0.49 13.10
C THR A 377 2.91 0.60 12.93
N ILE A 378 2.66 1.38 13.97
CA ILE A 378 1.85 2.60 13.91
C ILE A 378 2.50 3.71 14.72
N ASN A 379 2.06 4.94 14.51
CA ASN A 379 2.22 6.03 15.46
C ASN A 379 0.90 6.28 16.16
N THR A 380 0.96 6.61 17.43
CA THR A 380 -0.19 6.99 18.24
C THR A 380 0.15 8.24 19.03
N THR A 381 -0.81 8.74 19.80
CA THR A 381 -0.62 9.95 20.62
C THR A 381 -0.86 9.60 22.08
N ASP A 382 0.10 9.93 22.94
CA ASP A 382 -0.05 9.73 24.38
C ASP A 382 -1.01 10.77 25.02
N GLU A 383 -1.23 10.64 26.34
CA GLU A 383 -2.14 11.53 27.10
C GLU A 383 -1.70 13.01 27.06
N ASP A 384 -0.43 13.28 26.81
CA ASP A 384 0.14 14.64 26.73
C ASP A 384 0.10 15.20 25.28
N GLY A 385 -0.37 14.43 24.32
CA GLY A 385 -0.43 14.79 22.90
C GLY A 385 0.89 14.58 22.15
N THR A 386 1.83 13.82 22.73
CA THR A 386 3.10 13.48 22.07
C THR A 386 2.91 12.28 21.15
N VAL A 387 3.46 12.33 19.95
CA VAL A 387 3.49 11.19 19.03
C VAL A 387 4.46 10.14 19.57
N VAL A 388 3.98 8.92 19.72
CA VAL A 388 4.74 7.79 20.26
C VAL A 388 4.59 6.56 19.34
N PRO A 389 5.59 5.65 19.34
CA PRO A 389 5.50 4.42 18.57
C PRO A 389 4.48 3.45 19.18
N GLY A 390 3.89 2.62 18.33
CA GLY A 390 3.00 1.55 18.71
C GLY A 390 2.88 0.50 17.63
N TYR A 391 2.06 -0.51 17.88
CA TYR A 391 1.69 -1.53 16.90
C TYR A 391 0.18 -1.63 16.81
N GLY A 392 -0.33 -1.96 15.62
CA GLY A 392 -1.77 -2.03 15.40
C GLY A 392 -2.16 -2.91 14.23
N TRP A 393 -3.45 -3.21 14.18
CA TRP A 393 -4.06 -4.05 13.15
C TRP A 393 -4.83 -3.19 12.15
N LYS A 394 -4.66 -3.48 10.87
CA LYS A 394 -5.43 -2.87 9.79
C LYS A 394 -5.79 -3.92 8.74
N ALA A 395 -6.89 -3.70 8.04
CA ALA A 395 -7.27 -4.48 6.88
C ALA A 395 -7.50 -3.57 5.68
N GLY A 396 -7.15 -4.05 4.50
CA GLY A 396 -7.32 -3.33 3.25
C GLY A 396 -6.38 -3.86 2.16
N THR A 397 -6.73 -3.60 0.92
CA THR A 397 -5.77 -3.74 -0.19
C THR A 397 -4.53 -2.86 0.04
N SER A 398 -4.68 -1.82 0.87
CA SER A 398 -3.58 -0.98 1.39
C SER A 398 -2.54 -1.75 2.21
N MET A 399 -2.87 -2.89 2.79
CA MET A 399 -1.95 -3.76 3.53
C MET A 399 -1.40 -4.87 2.64
N ALA A 400 -2.08 -5.21 1.56
CA ALA A 400 -1.61 -6.16 0.55
C ALA A 400 -0.54 -5.56 -0.38
N ALA A 401 -0.75 -4.34 -0.87
CA ALA A 401 0.20 -3.66 -1.74
C ALA A 401 1.62 -3.56 -1.15
N PRO A 402 1.85 -3.18 0.12
CA PRO A 402 3.19 -3.11 0.69
C PRO A 402 3.90 -4.46 0.78
N GLN A 403 3.18 -5.58 0.87
CA GLN A 403 3.79 -6.90 0.78
C GLN A 403 4.48 -7.10 -0.59
N VAL A 404 3.79 -6.67 -1.66
CA VAL A 404 4.31 -6.75 -3.02
C VAL A 404 5.43 -5.71 -3.26
N ALA A 405 5.32 -4.51 -2.70
CA ALA A 405 6.40 -3.52 -2.78
C ALA A 405 7.69 -4.03 -2.11
N GLY A 406 7.57 -4.71 -0.96
CA GLY A 406 8.68 -5.44 -0.34
C GLY A 406 9.21 -6.58 -1.21
N ALA A 407 8.34 -7.31 -1.90
CA ALA A 407 8.75 -8.37 -2.84
C ALA A 407 9.59 -7.78 -4.02
N VAL A 408 9.22 -6.61 -4.53
CA VAL A 408 10.06 -5.89 -5.53
C VAL A 408 11.45 -5.62 -4.97
N ALA A 409 11.55 -5.12 -3.73
CA ALA A 409 12.84 -4.88 -3.08
C ALA A 409 13.68 -6.15 -2.93
N LEU A 410 13.06 -7.29 -2.55
CA LEU A 410 13.75 -8.58 -2.50
C LEU A 410 14.32 -8.98 -3.87
N VAL A 411 13.54 -8.86 -4.95
CA VAL A 411 14.01 -9.16 -6.31
C VAL A 411 15.16 -8.25 -6.71
N ARG A 412 15.02 -6.95 -6.49
CA ARG A 412 16.04 -5.95 -6.85
C ARG A 412 17.34 -6.13 -6.07
N SER A 413 17.29 -6.53 -4.80
CA SER A 413 18.50 -6.83 -4.04
C SER A 413 19.29 -8.01 -4.62
N LEU A 414 18.63 -8.96 -5.27
CA LEU A 414 19.25 -10.11 -5.94
C LEU A 414 19.59 -9.82 -7.42
N ARG A 415 18.80 -9.00 -8.08
CA ARG A 415 18.92 -8.64 -9.51
C ARG A 415 18.81 -7.12 -9.69
N PRO A 416 19.84 -6.36 -9.32
CA PRO A 416 19.77 -4.88 -9.36
C PRO A 416 19.57 -4.31 -10.78
N ASP A 417 19.94 -5.06 -11.81
CA ASP A 417 19.80 -4.64 -13.21
C ASP A 417 18.49 -5.15 -13.87
N ALA A 418 17.60 -5.87 -13.14
CA ALA A 418 16.36 -6.35 -13.71
C ALA A 418 15.46 -5.17 -14.14
N THR A 419 14.87 -5.23 -15.31
CA THR A 419 13.90 -4.24 -15.75
C THR A 419 12.59 -4.33 -14.94
N VAL A 420 11.75 -3.29 -15.01
CA VAL A 420 10.42 -3.30 -14.39
C VAL A 420 9.61 -4.51 -14.85
N ASP A 421 9.58 -4.76 -16.16
CA ASP A 421 8.84 -5.88 -16.75
C ASP A 421 9.36 -7.26 -16.27
N GLU A 422 10.67 -7.39 -16.07
CA GLU A 422 11.27 -8.63 -15.55
C GLU A 422 10.92 -8.86 -14.08
N VAL A 423 10.91 -7.80 -13.27
CA VAL A 423 10.50 -7.89 -11.87
C VAL A 423 9.02 -8.26 -11.74
N GLU A 424 8.15 -7.56 -12.45
CA GLU A 424 6.71 -7.83 -12.46
C GLU A 424 6.39 -9.25 -12.99
N SER A 425 7.06 -9.66 -14.07
CA SER A 425 6.89 -11.00 -14.62
C SER A 425 7.33 -12.07 -13.63
N LEU A 426 8.43 -11.86 -12.91
CA LEU A 426 8.92 -12.81 -11.93
C LEU A 426 7.94 -12.96 -10.76
N ILE A 427 7.39 -11.86 -10.25
CA ILE A 427 6.37 -11.89 -9.19
C ILE A 427 5.13 -12.66 -9.67
N LYS A 428 4.66 -12.39 -10.87
CA LYS A 428 3.50 -13.10 -11.46
C LYS A 428 3.75 -14.58 -11.71
N GLU A 429 4.93 -14.94 -12.21
CA GLU A 429 5.28 -16.32 -12.54
C GLU A 429 5.52 -17.21 -11.32
N THR A 430 5.84 -16.62 -10.17
CA THR A 430 6.09 -17.33 -8.91
C THR A 430 4.89 -17.37 -7.99
N ALA A 431 3.87 -16.57 -8.28
CA ALA A 431 2.64 -16.52 -7.51
C ALA A 431 1.89 -17.88 -7.56
N SER A 432 1.31 -18.26 -6.43
CA SER A 432 0.55 -19.51 -6.28
C SER A 432 -0.94 -19.26 -6.51
N MET A 433 -1.58 -20.00 -7.42
CA MET A 433 -2.98 -19.78 -7.76
C MET A 433 -3.92 -20.45 -6.75
N PRO A 434 -4.71 -19.66 -5.97
CA PRO A 434 -5.77 -20.18 -5.12
C PRO A 434 -6.99 -20.70 -5.90
N ASP A 435 -7.88 -21.42 -5.18
CA ASP A 435 -9.06 -22.08 -5.79
C ASP A 435 -10.07 -21.10 -6.40
N GLU A 436 -10.16 -19.85 -5.88
CA GLU A 436 -11.03 -18.78 -6.34
C GLU A 436 -10.61 -18.23 -7.71
N GLY A 437 -9.38 -18.50 -8.11
CA GLY A 437 -8.87 -18.31 -9.46
C GLY A 437 -8.52 -16.86 -9.81
N PRO A 438 -8.19 -16.62 -11.11
CA PRO A 438 -7.54 -15.38 -11.54
C PRO A 438 -8.42 -14.13 -11.45
N ARG A 439 -9.73 -14.28 -11.26
CA ARG A 439 -10.62 -13.13 -11.11
C ARG A 439 -10.30 -12.30 -9.86
N TYR A 440 -9.90 -12.96 -8.77
CA TYR A 440 -9.55 -12.34 -7.52
C TYR A 440 -8.03 -12.18 -7.32
N HIS A 441 -7.26 -13.08 -7.94
CA HIS A 441 -5.84 -13.22 -7.63
C HIS A 441 -4.91 -12.84 -8.80
N GLY A 442 -5.45 -12.39 -9.94
CA GLY A 442 -4.63 -12.12 -11.12
C GLY A 442 -3.80 -13.33 -11.52
N ALA A 443 -2.48 -13.25 -11.48
CA ALA A 443 -1.57 -14.36 -11.73
C ALA A 443 -1.48 -15.36 -10.56
N GLY A 444 -1.90 -14.97 -9.35
CA GLY A 444 -1.91 -15.80 -8.15
C GLY A 444 -1.67 -14.99 -6.88
N HIS A 445 -1.60 -15.69 -5.75
CA HIS A 445 -1.23 -15.11 -4.46
C HIS A 445 0.29 -15.05 -4.33
N LEU A 446 0.83 -13.98 -3.76
CA LEU A 446 2.26 -13.75 -3.57
C LEU A 446 2.92 -14.91 -2.80
N ASP A 447 3.97 -15.47 -3.38
CA ASP A 447 4.81 -16.52 -2.78
C ASP A 447 6.27 -16.08 -2.74
N LEU A 448 6.71 -15.63 -1.58
CA LEU A 448 8.04 -15.05 -1.38
C LEU A 448 9.15 -16.11 -1.41
N GLU A 449 8.85 -17.34 -0.99
CA GLU A 449 9.80 -18.46 -1.05
C GLU A 449 10.13 -18.82 -2.50
N GLU A 450 9.09 -19.02 -3.33
CA GLU A 450 9.29 -19.34 -4.74
C GLU A 450 9.91 -18.17 -5.51
N LEU A 451 9.53 -16.93 -5.15
CA LEU A 451 10.09 -15.71 -5.73
C LEU A 451 11.61 -15.64 -5.54
N VAL A 452 12.08 -15.77 -4.31
CA VAL A 452 13.51 -15.65 -3.98
C VAL A 452 14.32 -16.84 -4.50
N LYS A 453 13.73 -18.04 -4.62
CA LYS A 453 14.37 -19.21 -5.27
C LYS A 453 14.63 -18.97 -6.76
N ARG A 454 13.78 -18.20 -7.44
CA ARG A 454 13.86 -17.94 -8.88
C ARG A 454 14.53 -16.61 -9.23
N ALA A 455 14.59 -15.68 -8.27
CA ALA A 455 15.34 -14.44 -8.39
C ALA A 455 16.84 -14.69 -8.26
#